data_cbcf91cfd7d5b1c0284811c5fe3ea5a8
#
_entry.id   cbcf91cfd7d5b1c0284811c5fe3ea5a8
#
_cell.length_a   1.000
_cell.length_b   1.000
_cell.length_c   1.000
_cell.angle_alpha   90.00
_cell.angle_beta   90.00
_cell.angle_gamma   90.00
#
_symmetry.space_group_name_H-M   'P 1'
#
loop_
_entity.id
_entity.type
_entity.pdbx_description
1 polymer ?
#
loop_
_entity_poly.entity_id
_entity_poly.type
_entity_poly.pdbx_seq_one_letter_code
_entity_poly.pdbx_strand_id
1 'polypeptide(L)'
;TGNGTNLIRKGGDFATEDKKVNVTMKDLGGAFFLAVGFYALGRLFAKALLPSIGGVAIHQFAYMIIFVAVVAALGIVPDNIRAAAKKLQSFFTGNLILIIMVGVGVDTDIIELAKAITLGNVVIALAIVIGAIVGSAVVGYLVGFFPIDSAITAGLCMANRGGSGDLAVLGASKRMGLIAYAQLSSRLGGGIVLIIGSILFGAFLK
;
A
#
# COMPACT_ATOMS: atom_id res chain seq x y z
N THR A 1 25.18 0.90 -6.72
CA THR A 1 24.50 -0.26 -6.08
C THR A 1 24.39 0.04 -4.61
N GLY A 2 23.17 0.09 -4.07
CA GLY A 2 22.92 0.33 -2.64
C GLY A 2 23.35 -0.85 -1.76
N ASN A 3 23.52 -0.61 -0.46
CA ASN A 3 23.91 -1.61 0.53
C ASN A 3 22.72 -2.36 1.17
N GLY A 4 21.49 -2.02 0.79
CA GLY A 4 20.26 -2.64 1.32
C GLY A 4 19.85 -2.16 2.72
N THR A 5 20.50 -1.12 3.26
CA THR A 5 20.17 -0.55 4.56
C THR A 5 19.61 0.86 4.44
N ASN A 6 20.16 1.67 3.55
CA ASN A 6 19.77 3.06 3.31
C ASN A 6 19.34 3.27 1.86
N LEU A 7 18.19 3.88 1.66
CA LEU A 7 17.68 4.22 0.33
C LEU A 7 18.38 5.45 -0.25
N ILE A 8 18.70 6.44 0.58
CA ILE A 8 19.23 7.74 0.18
C ILE A 8 20.75 7.67 0.05
N ARG A 9 21.30 8.15 -1.09
CA ARG A 9 22.75 8.18 -1.37
C ARG A 9 23.53 9.16 -0.48
N LYS A 10 22.90 10.26 -0.07
CA LYS A 10 23.47 11.31 0.79
C LYS A 10 22.47 11.66 1.87
N GLY A 11 22.43 10.95 2.98
CA GLY A 11 21.51 11.26 4.04
C GLY A 11 21.60 10.31 5.23
N GLY A 12 21.11 10.78 6.35
CA GLY A 12 21.04 10.00 7.57
C GLY A 12 20.03 8.87 7.53
N ASP A 13 20.14 7.99 8.51
CA ASP A 13 19.22 6.87 8.71
C ASP A 13 17.86 7.41 9.15
N PHE A 14 16.85 7.28 8.30
CA PHE A 14 15.45 7.56 8.64
C PHE A 14 14.76 6.32 9.23
N ALA A 15 15.51 5.30 9.61
CA ALA A 15 14.97 4.16 10.34
C ALA A 15 14.37 4.69 11.65
N THR A 16 13.06 4.88 11.65
CA THR A 16 12.32 5.19 12.88
C THR A 16 12.44 3.95 13.77
N GLU A 17 13.24 4.03 14.84
CA GLU A 17 13.20 3.02 15.87
C GLU A 17 11.77 2.89 16.36
N ASP A 18 11.18 1.72 16.17
CA ASP A 18 9.88 1.38 16.73
C ASP A 18 10.00 1.46 18.25
N LYS A 19 9.62 2.59 18.85
CA LYS A 19 9.49 2.73 20.29
C LYS A 19 8.61 1.58 20.77
N LYS A 20 9.12 0.74 21.67
CA LYS A 20 8.33 -0.32 22.30
C LYS A 20 7.25 0.34 23.15
N VAL A 21 6.07 0.52 22.57
CA VAL A 21 4.88 1.04 23.26
C VAL A 21 4.08 -0.15 23.78
N ASN A 22 3.76 -0.14 25.06
CA ASN A 22 2.86 -1.13 25.65
C ASN A 22 1.43 -0.88 25.14
N VAL A 23 0.92 -1.81 24.37
CA VAL A 23 -0.42 -1.75 23.77
C VAL A 23 -1.40 -2.52 24.65
N THR A 24 -2.42 -1.84 25.16
CA THR A 24 -3.50 -2.42 25.95
C THR A 24 -4.67 -2.88 25.08
N MET A 25 -5.61 -3.64 25.66
CA MET A 25 -6.85 -4.02 24.95
C MET A 25 -7.72 -2.81 24.60
N LYS A 26 -7.67 -1.73 25.43
CA LYS A 26 -8.37 -0.48 25.13
C LYS A 26 -7.80 0.19 23.88
N ASP A 27 -6.47 0.18 23.73
CA ASP A 27 -5.82 0.75 22.53
C ASP A 27 -6.17 -0.04 21.27
N LEU A 28 -6.25 -1.37 21.36
CA LEU A 28 -6.69 -2.23 20.26
C LEU A 28 -8.14 -1.93 19.85
N GLY A 29 -9.03 -1.78 20.83
CA GLY A 29 -10.41 -1.38 20.59
C GLY A 29 -10.51 0.00 19.95
N GLY A 30 -9.73 0.98 20.46
CA GLY A 30 -9.63 2.32 19.88
C GLY A 30 -9.12 2.32 18.45
N ALA A 31 -8.08 1.57 18.16
CA ALA A 31 -7.53 1.43 16.80
C ALA A 31 -8.52 0.76 15.84
N PHE A 32 -9.25 -0.26 16.28
CA PHE A 32 -10.29 -0.91 15.50
C PHE A 32 -11.45 0.05 15.21
N PHE A 33 -11.94 0.77 16.22
CA PHE A 33 -12.99 1.76 16.07
C PHE A 33 -12.58 2.87 15.09
N LEU A 34 -11.34 3.33 15.17
CA LEU A 34 -10.79 4.34 14.27
C LEU A 34 -10.71 3.84 12.82
N ALA A 35 -10.32 2.57 12.61
CA ALA A 35 -10.29 1.95 11.29
C ALA A 35 -11.70 1.85 10.67
N VAL A 36 -12.69 1.41 11.46
CA VAL A 36 -14.10 1.35 11.03
C VAL A 36 -14.64 2.75 10.76
N GLY A 37 -14.29 3.73 11.59
CA GLY A 37 -14.67 5.14 11.42
C GLY A 37 -14.15 5.72 10.10
N PHE A 38 -12.88 5.50 9.76
CA PHE A 38 -12.32 5.94 8.48
C PHE A 38 -12.97 5.23 7.28
N TYR A 39 -13.28 3.95 7.42
CA TYR A 39 -14.01 3.22 6.38
C TYR A 39 -15.41 3.80 6.17
N ALA A 40 -16.13 4.05 7.26
CA ALA A 40 -17.48 4.64 7.22
C ALA A 40 -17.46 6.04 6.60
N LEU A 41 -16.48 6.89 6.99
CA LEU A 41 -16.28 8.21 6.39
C LEU A 41 -15.97 8.12 4.90
N GLY A 42 -15.05 7.25 4.50
CA GLY A 42 -14.72 7.04 3.07
C GLY A 42 -15.95 6.62 2.26
N ARG A 43 -16.77 5.72 2.82
CA ARG A 43 -18.02 5.29 2.19
C ARG A 43 -19.07 6.40 2.11
N LEU A 44 -19.19 7.19 3.18
CA LEU A 44 -20.12 8.33 3.21
C LEU A 44 -19.76 9.36 2.13
N PHE A 45 -18.47 9.71 2.02
CA PHE A 45 -18.01 10.64 0.99
C PHE A 45 -18.21 10.08 -0.41
N ALA A 46 -17.87 8.84 -0.66
CA ALA A 46 -18.03 8.22 -1.98
C ALA A 46 -19.49 8.06 -2.42
N LYS A 47 -20.43 7.93 -1.49
CA LYS A 47 -21.84 7.66 -1.84
C LYS A 47 -22.78 8.85 -1.70
N ALA A 48 -22.53 9.72 -0.72
CA ALA A 48 -23.49 10.76 -0.35
C ALA A 48 -22.98 12.19 -0.53
N LEU A 49 -21.72 12.46 -0.17
CA LEU A 49 -21.21 13.84 -0.14
C LEU A 49 -20.53 14.25 -1.44
N LEU A 50 -19.65 13.42 -1.96
CA LEU A 50 -18.85 13.68 -3.17
C LEU A 50 -18.76 12.41 -4.02
N PRO A 51 -19.86 11.90 -4.56
CA PRO A 51 -19.87 10.66 -5.33
C PRO A 51 -19.03 10.74 -6.61
N SER A 52 -18.86 11.95 -7.14
CA SER A 52 -18.01 12.19 -8.31
C SER A 52 -17.36 13.56 -8.24
N ILE A 53 -16.10 13.64 -8.68
CA ILE A 53 -15.38 14.90 -8.88
C ILE A 53 -15.13 15.05 -10.37
N GLY A 54 -15.65 16.14 -10.95
CA GLY A 54 -15.53 16.36 -12.40
C GLY A 54 -16.21 15.31 -13.28
N GLY A 55 -17.26 14.63 -12.76
CA GLY A 55 -17.97 13.57 -13.47
C GLY A 55 -17.32 12.18 -13.35
N VAL A 56 -16.24 12.05 -12.57
CA VAL A 56 -15.55 10.79 -12.32
C VAL A 56 -15.89 10.27 -10.92
N ALA A 57 -16.40 9.03 -10.83
CA ALA A 57 -16.67 8.39 -9.55
C ALA A 57 -15.35 7.99 -8.86
N ILE A 58 -15.15 8.47 -7.63
CA ILE A 58 -13.97 8.14 -6.83
C ILE A 58 -14.31 7.01 -5.88
N HIS A 59 -13.43 5.99 -5.85
CA HIS A 59 -13.63 4.82 -5.01
C HIS A 59 -13.52 5.18 -3.51
N GLN A 60 -14.37 4.57 -2.68
CA GLN A 60 -14.43 4.82 -1.22
C GLN A 60 -13.09 4.67 -0.50
N PHE A 61 -12.23 3.76 -0.93
CA PHE A 61 -10.90 3.59 -0.35
C PHE A 61 -9.95 4.74 -0.63
N ALA A 62 -10.12 5.46 -1.75
CA ALA A 62 -9.33 6.66 -2.02
C ALA A 62 -9.62 7.76 -0.99
N TYR A 63 -10.90 8.00 -0.69
CA TYR A 63 -11.29 8.93 0.38
C TYR A 63 -10.77 8.49 1.75
N MET A 64 -10.91 7.20 2.07
CA MET A 64 -10.39 6.64 3.32
C MET A 64 -8.89 6.89 3.48
N ILE A 65 -8.09 6.66 2.43
CA ILE A 65 -6.64 6.89 2.44
C ILE A 65 -6.32 8.37 2.65
N ILE A 66 -7.05 9.27 1.98
CA ILE A 66 -6.87 10.71 2.13
C ILE A 66 -7.12 11.12 3.60
N PHE A 67 -8.22 10.67 4.22
CA PHE A 67 -8.51 10.99 5.61
C PHE A 67 -7.45 10.46 6.57
N VAL A 68 -7.04 9.21 6.38
CA VAL A 68 -5.97 8.60 7.18
C VAL A 68 -4.66 9.38 7.03
N ALA A 69 -4.30 9.78 5.81
CA ALA A 69 -3.09 10.53 5.54
C ALA A 69 -3.13 11.93 6.19
N VAL A 70 -4.26 12.63 6.09
CA VAL A 70 -4.44 13.95 6.72
C VAL A 70 -4.34 13.84 8.24
N VAL A 71 -5.05 12.90 8.85
CA VAL A 71 -5.04 12.71 10.31
C VAL A 71 -3.66 12.26 10.81
N ALA A 72 -2.96 11.44 10.02
CA ALA A 72 -1.59 11.04 10.33
C ALA A 72 -0.62 12.21 10.23
N ALA A 73 -0.76 13.08 9.21
CA ALA A 73 0.07 14.27 9.02
C ALA A 73 -0.13 15.31 10.13
N LEU A 74 -1.37 15.44 10.62
CA LEU A 74 -1.70 16.33 11.75
C LEU A 74 -1.20 15.80 13.10
N GLY A 75 -0.71 14.56 13.17
CA GLY A 75 -0.20 13.98 14.40
C GLY A 75 -1.23 13.77 15.52
N ILE A 76 -2.51 13.75 15.18
CA ILE A 76 -3.63 13.67 16.14
C ILE A 76 -3.71 12.29 16.80
N VAL A 77 -3.27 11.24 16.10
CA VAL A 77 -3.37 9.86 16.61
C VAL A 77 -2.23 9.59 17.60
N PRO A 78 -2.54 9.25 18.87
CA PRO A 78 -1.54 8.90 19.87
C PRO A 78 -0.68 7.68 19.46
N ASP A 79 0.56 7.63 19.91
CA ASP A 79 1.51 6.57 19.55
C ASP A 79 1.04 5.16 19.99
N ASN A 80 0.33 5.05 21.12
CA ASN A 80 -0.26 3.79 21.57
C ASN A 80 -1.34 3.28 20.60
N ILE A 81 -2.17 4.15 20.05
CA ILE A 81 -3.19 3.79 19.03
C ILE A 81 -2.53 3.41 17.69
N ARG A 82 -1.44 4.11 17.30
CA ARG A 82 -0.66 3.73 16.11
C ARG A 82 -0.02 2.35 16.26
N ALA A 83 0.59 2.08 17.42
CA ALA A 83 1.16 0.78 17.74
C ALA A 83 0.08 -0.32 17.78
N ALA A 84 -1.10 -0.01 18.32
CA ALA A 84 -2.25 -0.91 18.33
C ALA A 84 -2.76 -1.21 16.92
N ALA A 85 -2.87 -0.21 16.05
CA ALA A 85 -3.27 -0.40 14.65
C ALA A 85 -2.28 -1.31 13.89
N LYS A 86 -0.97 -1.16 14.15
CA LYS A 86 0.07 -2.04 13.59
C LYS A 86 -0.08 -3.50 14.08
N LYS A 87 -0.37 -3.70 15.37
CA LYS A 87 -0.66 -5.04 15.93
C LYS A 87 -1.92 -5.66 15.32
N LEU A 88 -3.00 -4.88 15.19
CA LEU A 88 -4.23 -5.32 14.52
C LEU A 88 -3.95 -5.74 13.08
N GLN A 89 -3.26 -4.90 12.32
CA GLN A 89 -2.87 -5.24 10.96
C GLN A 89 -2.11 -6.56 10.90
N SER A 90 -1.09 -6.75 11.77
CA SER A 90 -0.30 -7.98 11.81
C SER A 90 -1.16 -9.20 12.16
N PHE A 91 -2.12 -9.04 13.07
CA PHE A 91 -3.07 -10.09 13.44
C PHE A 91 -3.95 -10.49 12.24
N PHE A 92 -4.57 -9.51 11.57
CA PHE A 92 -5.41 -9.76 10.39
C PHE A 92 -4.61 -10.38 9.25
N THR A 93 -3.40 -9.88 9.00
CA THR A 93 -2.56 -10.39 7.91
C THR A 93 -1.95 -11.77 8.24
N GLY A 94 -1.60 -12.04 9.49
CA GLY A 94 -0.98 -13.30 9.89
C GLY A 94 -1.97 -14.43 10.13
N ASN A 95 -3.14 -14.12 10.72
CA ASN A 95 -4.07 -15.15 11.20
C ASN A 95 -5.36 -15.24 10.38
N LEU A 96 -5.86 -14.12 9.85
CA LEU A 96 -7.13 -14.09 9.14
C LEU A 96 -6.99 -14.04 7.62
N ILE A 97 -5.76 -13.94 7.10
CA ILE A 97 -5.52 -13.85 5.66
C ILE A 97 -6.08 -15.07 4.91
N LEU A 98 -6.00 -16.27 5.50
CA LEU A 98 -6.53 -17.48 4.88
C LEU A 98 -8.06 -17.44 4.73
N ILE A 99 -8.76 -16.94 5.74
CA ILE A 99 -10.23 -16.76 5.68
C ILE A 99 -10.61 -15.75 4.60
N ILE A 100 -9.88 -14.64 4.53
CA ILE A 100 -10.08 -13.62 3.50
C ILE A 100 -9.80 -14.21 2.11
N MET A 101 -8.73 -15.00 1.96
CA MET A 101 -8.39 -15.65 0.69
C MET A 101 -9.44 -16.67 0.25
N VAL A 102 -10.01 -17.44 1.18
CA VAL A 102 -11.14 -18.34 0.89
C VAL A 102 -12.34 -17.53 0.40
N GLY A 103 -12.69 -16.43 1.06
CA GLY A 103 -13.78 -15.55 0.61
C GLY A 103 -13.55 -15.01 -0.80
N VAL A 104 -12.34 -14.50 -1.07
CA VAL A 104 -11.98 -14.04 -2.44
C VAL A 104 -12.03 -15.18 -3.44
N GLY A 105 -11.62 -16.40 -3.06
CA GLY A 105 -11.65 -17.58 -3.92
C GLY A 105 -13.09 -18.02 -4.29
N VAL A 106 -14.02 -17.91 -3.34
CA VAL A 106 -15.44 -18.21 -3.59
C VAL A 106 -16.07 -17.21 -4.56
N ASP A 107 -15.71 -15.93 -4.46
CA ASP A 107 -16.19 -14.87 -5.34
C ASP A 107 -15.50 -14.84 -6.71
N THR A 108 -14.43 -15.65 -6.89
CA THR A 108 -13.64 -15.66 -8.13
C THR A 108 -14.16 -16.75 -9.07
N ASP A 109 -14.68 -16.37 -10.23
CA ASP A 109 -15.00 -17.32 -11.30
C ASP A 109 -13.72 -17.80 -11.99
N ILE A 110 -13.37 -19.07 -11.74
CA ILE A 110 -12.16 -19.70 -12.30
C ILE A 110 -12.21 -19.76 -13.83
N ILE A 111 -13.42 -19.88 -14.41
CA ILE A 111 -13.59 -19.92 -15.86
C ILE A 111 -13.31 -18.55 -16.47
N GLU A 112 -13.81 -17.48 -15.85
CA GLU A 112 -13.50 -16.11 -16.27
C GLU A 112 -12.02 -15.79 -16.09
N LEU A 113 -11.41 -16.21 -14.99
CA LEU A 113 -9.99 -16.07 -14.74
C LEU A 113 -9.16 -16.78 -15.81
N ALA A 114 -9.53 -18.03 -16.18
CA ALA A 114 -8.85 -18.77 -17.23
C ALA A 114 -8.95 -18.09 -18.59
N LYS A 115 -10.12 -17.51 -18.91
CA LYS A 115 -10.32 -16.70 -20.14
C LYS A 115 -9.48 -15.41 -20.13
N ALA A 116 -9.24 -14.82 -18.96
CA ALA A 116 -8.42 -13.63 -18.81
C ALA A 116 -6.92 -13.90 -19.01
N ILE A 117 -6.45 -15.14 -18.83
CA ILE A 117 -5.05 -15.55 -19.08
C ILE A 117 -4.82 -15.71 -20.58
N THR A 118 -4.75 -14.59 -21.27
CA THR A 118 -4.37 -14.53 -22.68
C THR A 118 -2.92 -14.08 -22.81
N LEU A 119 -2.27 -14.43 -23.92
CA LEU A 119 -0.90 -13.96 -24.19
C LEU A 119 -0.79 -12.43 -24.09
N GLY A 120 -1.80 -11.70 -24.59
CA GLY A 120 -1.86 -10.24 -24.50
C GLY A 120 -1.88 -9.74 -23.06
N ASN A 121 -2.72 -10.30 -22.21
CA ASN A 121 -2.82 -9.89 -20.82
C ASN A 121 -1.54 -10.23 -20.03
N VAL A 122 -0.90 -11.36 -20.33
CA VAL A 122 0.38 -11.72 -19.71
C VAL A 122 1.48 -10.74 -20.11
N VAL A 123 1.54 -10.36 -21.40
CA VAL A 123 2.51 -9.36 -21.89
C VAL A 123 2.27 -8.00 -21.24
N ILE A 124 1.00 -7.57 -21.12
CA ILE A 124 0.66 -6.31 -20.43
C ILE A 124 1.07 -6.36 -18.97
N ALA A 125 0.76 -7.44 -18.25
CA ALA A 125 1.15 -7.61 -16.85
C ALA A 125 2.68 -7.55 -16.66
N LEU A 126 3.44 -8.22 -17.52
CA LEU A 126 4.90 -8.15 -17.51
C LEU A 126 5.41 -6.74 -17.83
N ALA A 127 4.83 -6.07 -18.79
CA ALA A 127 5.19 -4.69 -19.15
C ALA A 127 4.96 -3.71 -17.98
N ILE A 128 3.85 -3.88 -17.24
CA ILE A 128 3.56 -3.08 -16.05
C ILE A 128 4.62 -3.30 -14.96
N VAL A 129 4.97 -4.56 -14.66
CA VAL A 129 5.98 -4.88 -13.64
C VAL A 129 7.36 -4.36 -14.05
N ILE A 130 7.77 -4.59 -15.28
CA ILE A 130 9.04 -4.08 -15.81
C ILE A 130 9.05 -2.55 -15.79
N GLY A 131 7.96 -1.91 -16.22
CA GLY A 131 7.80 -0.45 -16.17
C GLY A 131 7.91 0.11 -14.75
N ALA A 132 7.32 -0.57 -13.76
CA ALA A 132 7.43 -0.18 -12.35
C ALA A 132 8.87 -0.30 -11.83
N ILE A 133 9.59 -1.36 -12.18
CA ILE A 133 10.99 -1.57 -11.79
C ILE A 133 11.89 -0.52 -12.43
N VAL A 134 11.80 -0.35 -13.75
CA VAL A 134 12.64 0.60 -14.50
C VAL A 134 12.30 2.04 -14.12
N GLY A 135 11.02 2.37 -14.06
CA GLY A 135 10.55 3.71 -13.68
C GLY A 135 11.01 4.11 -12.27
N SER A 136 10.86 3.21 -11.29
CA SER A 136 11.32 3.49 -9.93
C SER A 136 12.83 3.55 -9.81
N ALA A 137 13.58 2.77 -10.60
CA ALA A 137 15.05 2.88 -10.65
C ALA A 137 15.50 4.23 -11.21
N VAL A 138 14.91 4.66 -12.33
CA VAL A 138 15.27 5.92 -13.01
C VAL A 138 14.89 7.12 -12.15
N VAL A 139 13.63 7.19 -11.72
CA VAL A 139 13.14 8.31 -10.89
C VAL A 139 13.88 8.34 -9.55
N GLY A 140 14.09 7.19 -8.92
CA GLY A 140 14.85 7.09 -7.69
C GLY A 140 16.28 7.58 -7.84
N TYR A 141 16.93 7.25 -8.97
CA TYR A 141 18.27 7.76 -9.27
C TYR A 141 18.30 9.29 -9.39
N LEU A 142 17.32 9.88 -10.08
CA LEU A 142 17.20 11.34 -10.26
C LEU A 142 16.98 12.06 -8.92
N VAL A 143 16.20 11.48 -8.02
CA VAL A 143 15.90 12.04 -6.69
C VAL A 143 17.06 11.84 -5.69
N GLY A 144 18.06 11.01 -6.03
CA GLY A 144 19.22 10.79 -5.17
C GLY A 144 19.19 9.48 -4.38
N PHE A 145 18.32 8.53 -4.78
CA PHE A 145 18.27 7.18 -4.22
C PHE A 145 19.22 6.24 -4.94
N PHE A 146 19.52 5.11 -4.32
CA PHE A 146 20.21 4.03 -5.00
C PHE A 146 19.27 3.33 -5.99
N PRO A 147 19.60 3.22 -7.29
CA PRO A 147 18.67 2.74 -8.31
C PRO A 147 18.12 1.34 -8.03
N ILE A 148 19.00 0.40 -7.61
CA ILE A 148 18.60 -0.98 -7.31
C ILE A 148 17.69 -1.03 -6.08
N ASP A 149 18.03 -0.29 -5.03
CA ASP A 149 17.24 -0.25 -3.81
C ASP A 149 15.87 0.39 -4.06
N SER A 150 15.82 1.44 -4.88
CA SER A 150 14.57 2.07 -5.33
C SER A 150 13.73 1.14 -6.21
N ALA A 151 14.35 0.41 -7.15
CA ALA A 151 13.66 -0.57 -7.98
C ALA A 151 12.99 -1.68 -7.16
N ILE A 152 13.66 -2.15 -6.12
CA ILE A 152 13.15 -3.20 -5.25
C ILE A 152 12.07 -2.65 -4.32
N THR A 153 12.30 -1.52 -3.64
CA THR A 153 11.37 -0.98 -2.65
C THR A 153 10.13 -0.35 -3.26
N ALA A 154 10.28 0.48 -4.30
CA ALA A 154 9.18 1.20 -4.92
C ALA A 154 8.63 0.46 -6.16
N GLY A 155 9.45 -0.33 -6.86
CA GLY A 155 9.00 -1.10 -8.03
C GLY A 155 8.41 -2.45 -7.64
N LEU A 156 9.25 -3.39 -7.17
CA LEU A 156 8.81 -4.76 -6.89
C LEU A 156 7.89 -4.88 -5.68
N CYS A 157 8.17 -4.18 -4.57
CA CYS A 157 7.33 -4.24 -3.39
C CYS A 157 5.96 -3.63 -3.64
N MET A 158 5.86 -2.58 -4.44
CA MET A 158 4.58 -1.97 -4.81
C MET A 158 3.71 -2.91 -5.67
N ALA A 159 4.33 -3.74 -6.54
CA ALA A 159 3.63 -4.67 -7.39
C ALA A 159 2.91 -5.80 -6.62
N ASN A 160 3.32 -6.08 -5.37
CA ASN A 160 2.74 -7.15 -4.55
C ASN A 160 1.76 -6.68 -3.46
N ARG A 161 1.28 -5.45 -3.51
CA ARG A 161 0.33 -4.84 -2.55
C ARG A 161 0.88 -4.53 -1.15
N GLY A 162 2.16 -4.71 -0.88
CA GLY A 162 2.75 -4.51 0.44
C GLY A 162 2.48 -5.64 1.45
N GLY A 163 2.95 -5.49 2.66
CA GLY A 163 2.74 -6.46 3.75
C GLY A 163 3.71 -7.65 3.71
N SER A 164 3.19 -8.87 3.71
CA SER A 164 4.03 -10.10 3.70
C SER A 164 4.82 -10.26 2.41
N GLY A 165 4.31 -9.76 1.29
CA GLY A 165 4.99 -9.75 0.02
C GLY A 165 6.26 -8.90 0.02
N ASP A 166 6.23 -7.75 0.70
CA ASP A 166 7.43 -6.91 0.87
C ASP A 166 8.53 -7.64 1.61
N LEU A 167 8.16 -8.41 2.66
CA LEU A 167 9.11 -9.25 3.40
C LEU A 167 9.73 -10.33 2.52
N ALA A 168 8.93 -10.98 1.67
CA ALA A 168 9.42 -12.00 0.75
C ALA A 168 10.39 -11.41 -0.27
N VAL A 169 10.05 -10.29 -0.91
CA VAL A 169 10.90 -9.61 -1.90
C VAL A 169 12.20 -9.10 -1.28
N LEU A 170 12.11 -8.41 -0.13
CA LEU A 170 13.28 -7.87 0.56
C LEU A 170 14.15 -8.97 1.16
N GLY A 171 13.54 -10.05 1.66
CA GLY A 171 14.25 -11.22 2.15
C GLY A 171 15.03 -11.93 1.03
N ALA A 172 14.40 -12.19 -0.11
CA ALA A 172 15.03 -12.80 -1.27
C ALA A 172 16.18 -11.94 -1.83
N SER A 173 16.01 -10.61 -1.81
CA SER A 173 17.05 -9.67 -2.26
C SER A 173 18.12 -9.37 -1.20
N LYS A 174 18.02 -9.93 0.01
CA LYS A 174 18.88 -9.64 1.18
C LYS A 174 18.94 -8.15 1.55
N ARG A 175 17.79 -7.47 1.50
CA ARG A 175 17.66 -6.02 1.69
C ARG A 175 16.61 -5.65 2.75
N MET A 176 16.53 -6.45 3.82
CA MET A 176 15.54 -6.28 4.90
C MET A 176 15.62 -4.92 5.60
N GLY A 177 16.77 -4.25 5.60
CA GLY A 177 16.90 -2.90 6.13
C GLY A 177 16.02 -1.85 5.43
N LEU A 178 15.54 -2.14 4.22
CA LEU A 178 14.69 -1.25 3.44
C LEU A 178 13.18 -1.44 3.68
N ILE A 179 12.77 -2.29 4.63
CA ILE A 179 11.37 -2.63 4.87
C ILE A 179 10.49 -1.40 5.20
N ALA A 180 11.03 -0.44 5.96
CA ALA A 180 10.30 0.78 6.30
C ALA A 180 10.00 1.61 5.05
N TYR A 181 10.97 1.75 4.15
CA TYR A 181 10.80 2.46 2.88
C TYR A 181 9.84 1.75 1.93
N ALA A 182 9.92 0.43 1.83
CA ALA A 182 9.02 -0.38 1.01
C ALA A 182 7.57 -0.25 1.50
N GLN A 183 7.34 -0.37 2.79
CA GLN A 183 6.00 -0.22 3.36
C GLN A 183 5.45 1.21 3.20
N LEU A 184 6.29 2.23 3.32
CA LEU A 184 5.88 3.60 3.11
C LEU A 184 5.51 3.84 1.63
N SER A 185 6.35 3.41 0.69
CA SER A 185 6.10 3.56 -0.74
C SER A 185 4.85 2.81 -1.19
N SER A 186 4.65 1.57 -0.72
CA SER A 186 3.48 0.76 -1.05
C SER A 186 2.17 1.39 -0.55
N ARG A 187 2.18 1.99 0.63
CA ARG A 187 0.98 2.60 1.21
C ARG A 187 0.66 3.97 0.61
N LEU A 188 1.64 4.88 0.58
CA LEU A 188 1.44 6.21 0.02
C LEU A 188 1.33 6.16 -1.50
N GLY A 189 2.25 5.48 -2.17
CA GLY A 189 2.24 5.31 -3.61
C GLY A 189 1.00 4.56 -4.08
N GLY A 190 0.62 3.47 -3.41
CA GLY A 190 -0.60 2.73 -3.69
C GLY A 190 -1.86 3.59 -3.55
N GLY A 191 -1.92 4.47 -2.54
CA GLY A 191 -2.99 5.44 -2.37
C GLY A 191 -3.08 6.43 -3.53
N ILE A 192 -1.95 6.99 -3.95
CA ILE A 192 -1.87 7.92 -5.08
C ILE A 192 -2.28 7.23 -6.37
N VAL A 193 -1.77 6.02 -6.64
CA VAL A 193 -2.13 5.23 -7.83
C VAL A 193 -3.61 4.89 -7.84
N LEU A 194 -4.21 4.57 -6.70
CA LEU A 194 -5.65 4.31 -6.60
C LEU A 194 -6.47 5.55 -6.97
N ILE A 195 -6.08 6.73 -6.50
CA ILE A 195 -6.74 7.99 -6.83
C ILE A 195 -6.63 8.29 -8.32
N ILE A 196 -5.41 8.26 -8.87
CA ILE A 196 -5.16 8.51 -10.29
C ILE A 196 -5.88 7.46 -11.16
N GLY A 197 -5.80 6.19 -10.78
CA GLY A 197 -6.49 5.11 -11.48
C GLY A 197 -8.01 5.30 -11.48
N SER A 198 -8.61 5.67 -10.36
CA SER A 198 -10.05 5.97 -10.27
C SER A 198 -10.46 7.10 -11.22
N ILE A 199 -9.64 8.13 -11.33
CA ILE A 199 -9.88 9.26 -12.24
C ILE A 199 -9.77 8.81 -13.71
N LEU A 200 -8.70 8.11 -14.06
CA LEU A 200 -8.47 7.65 -15.42
C LEU A 200 -9.56 6.67 -15.88
N PHE A 201 -9.82 5.63 -15.10
CA PHE A 201 -10.85 4.64 -15.45
C PHE A 201 -12.25 5.26 -15.51
N GLY A 202 -12.59 6.15 -14.59
CA GLY A 202 -13.87 6.85 -14.65
C GLY A 202 -14.00 7.80 -15.83
N ALA A 203 -12.90 8.33 -16.38
CA ALA A 203 -12.91 9.17 -17.56
C ALA A 203 -12.97 8.36 -18.88
N PHE A 204 -12.31 7.18 -18.92
CA PHE A 204 -12.19 6.38 -20.14
C PHE A 204 -13.27 5.28 -20.28
N LEU A 205 -13.92 4.87 -19.19
CA LEU A 205 -14.95 3.82 -19.18
C LEU A 205 -16.38 4.38 -19.16
N LYS A 206 -16.58 5.61 -19.60
CA LYS A 206 -17.91 6.19 -19.84
C LYS A 206 -18.52 5.68 -21.13
#